data_952058546ac6935924cb3926e932d4f6
#
_entry.id   952058546ac6935924cb3926e932d4f6
#
_cell.length_a   1.000
_cell.length_b   1.000
_cell.length_c   1.000
_cell.angle_alpha   90.00
_cell.angle_beta   90.00
_cell.angle_gamma   90.00
#
_symmetry.space_group_name_H-M   'P 1'
#
loop_
_entity.id
_entity.type
_entity.pdbx_description
1 polymer ?
#
loop_
_entity_poly.entity_id
_entity_poly.type
_entity_poly.pdbx_seq_one_letter_code
_entity_poly.pdbx_strand_id
1 'polypeptide(L)'
;INWEKDMINVYTEGKNADKFHSFIDECVVALFPEDAEYDIYIELKKFVDEGEEIGTHAGLCIGDDIESVVSVATHWMFEGEEAIPYEDHEIASNIAHELTHAKQFCRGQINMIDHVWKHNEVTLDCAELDYMETPWEVEAYAYEEILTDILWENV
;
A
#
# COMPACT_ATOMS: atom_id res chain seq x y z
N ILE A 1 0.76 -15.67 -2.95
CA ILE A 1 1.91 -16.53 -3.22
C ILE A 1 2.70 -16.73 -1.93
N ASN A 2 2.98 -17.94 -1.62
CA ASN A 2 3.77 -18.27 -0.45
C ASN A 2 5.19 -18.62 -0.88
N TRP A 3 6.15 -17.81 -0.48
CA TRP A 3 7.56 -18.06 -0.71
C TRP A 3 8.17 -18.65 0.56
N GLU A 4 8.37 -19.95 0.57
CA GLU A 4 8.95 -20.66 1.71
C GLU A 4 10.24 -20.02 2.23
N LYS A 5 11.02 -19.43 1.33
CA LYS A 5 12.29 -18.79 1.62
C LYS A 5 12.11 -17.42 2.31
N ASP A 6 11.10 -16.66 1.90
CA ASP A 6 10.94 -15.26 2.34
C ASP A 6 9.94 -15.08 3.47
N MET A 7 9.10 -16.10 3.73
CA MET A 7 8.09 -16.05 4.79
C MET A 7 7.07 -14.91 4.65
N ILE A 8 7.00 -14.29 3.48
CA ILE A 8 5.97 -13.31 3.15
C ILE A 8 4.86 -14.02 2.40
N ASN A 9 3.66 -14.00 2.95
CA ASN A 9 2.49 -14.58 2.32
C ASN A 9 1.63 -13.46 1.74
N VAL A 10 1.34 -13.54 0.46
CA VAL A 10 0.52 -12.54 -0.23
C VAL A 10 -0.75 -13.21 -0.74
N TYR A 11 -1.88 -12.66 -0.35
CA TYR A 11 -3.20 -13.13 -0.76
C TYR A 11 -3.89 -11.99 -1.49
N THR A 12 -4.40 -12.27 -2.68
CA THR A 12 -5.09 -11.26 -3.49
C THR A 12 -6.50 -11.69 -3.78
N GLU A 13 -7.43 -10.74 -3.80
CA GLU A 13 -8.80 -10.97 -4.22
C GLU A 13 -9.35 -9.76 -4.97
N GLY A 14 -10.39 -9.99 -5.74
CA GLY A 14 -11.05 -8.96 -6.51
C GLY A 14 -10.97 -9.22 -8.00
N LYS A 15 -11.84 -8.52 -8.75
CA LYS A 15 -11.94 -8.66 -10.19
C LYS A 15 -10.64 -8.18 -10.87
N ASN A 16 -10.08 -9.02 -11.72
CA ASN A 16 -8.84 -8.74 -12.46
C ASN A 16 -7.59 -8.56 -11.58
N ALA A 17 -7.61 -9.07 -10.33
CA ALA A 17 -6.45 -8.98 -9.44
C ALA A 17 -5.21 -9.66 -10.02
N ASP A 18 -5.38 -10.75 -10.77
CA ASP A 18 -4.29 -11.53 -11.36
C ASP A 18 -3.43 -10.73 -12.34
N LYS A 19 -3.94 -9.69 -12.98
CA LYS A 19 -3.10 -8.89 -13.88
C LYS A 19 -2.01 -8.09 -13.12
N PHE A 20 -2.14 -7.97 -11.79
CA PHE A 20 -1.17 -7.26 -10.95
C PHE A 20 -0.25 -8.19 -10.16
N HIS A 21 -0.42 -9.51 -10.24
CA HIS A 21 0.36 -10.47 -9.42
C HIS A 21 1.87 -10.31 -9.62
N SER A 22 2.33 -10.24 -10.85
CA SER A 22 3.74 -10.10 -11.14
C SER A 22 4.32 -8.81 -10.57
N PHE A 23 3.60 -7.72 -10.73
CA PHE A 23 3.97 -6.41 -10.18
C PHE A 23 4.02 -6.44 -8.65
N ILE A 24 2.99 -7.03 -8.03
CA ILE A 24 2.93 -7.17 -6.56
C ILE A 24 4.12 -7.97 -6.04
N ASP A 25 4.42 -9.09 -6.67
CA ASP A 25 5.54 -9.94 -6.24
C ASP A 25 6.87 -9.18 -6.29
N GLU A 26 7.10 -8.43 -7.34
CA GLU A 26 8.33 -7.64 -7.47
C GLU A 26 8.39 -6.47 -6.49
N CYS A 27 7.26 -5.83 -6.21
CA CYS A 27 7.18 -4.79 -5.19
C CYS A 27 7.51 -5.37 -3.80
N VAL A 28 6.97 -6.54 -3.49
CA VAL A 28 7.22 -7.20 -2.20
C VAL A 28 8.70 -7.53 -2.05
N VAL A 29 9.32 -8.06 -3.10
CA VAL A 29 10.78 -8.34 -3.07
C VAL A 29 11.58 -7.06 -2.84
N ALA A 30 11.18 -5.95 -3.46
CA ALA A 30 11.88 -4.68 -3.32
C ALA A 30 11.69 -4.02 -1.96
N LEU A 31 10.51 -4.15 -1.35
CA LEU A 31 10.15 -3.43 -0.14
C LEU A 31 10.44 -4.18 1.16
N PHE A 32 10.35 -5.51 1.15
CA PHE A 32 10.43 -6.30 2.37
C PHE A 32 11.79 -6.99 2.50
N PRO A 33 12.37 -7.06 3.72
CA PRO A 33 13.63 -7.77 3.93
C PRO A 33 13.45 -9.28 3.74
N GLU A 34 14.53 -9.95 3.32
CA GLU A 34 14.49 -11.38 3.02
C GLU A 34 14.10 -12.27 4.22
N ASP A 35 14.34 -11.81 5.43
CA ASP A 35 14.06 -12.55 6.65
C ASP A 35 12.73 -12.15 7.32
N ALA A 36 11.94 -11.31 6.69
CA ALA A 36 10.66 -10.89 7.24
C ALA A 36 9.64 -12.02 7.21
N GLU A 37 8.85 -12.11 8.29
CA GLU A 37 7.69 -12.99 8.37
C GLU A 37 6.46 -12.10 8.46
N TYR A 38 5.61 -12.12 7.43
CA TYR A 38 4.51 -11.17 7.34
C TYR A 38 3.42 -11.66 6.39
N ASP A 39 2.17 -11.35 6.70
CA ASP A 39 1.04 -11.66 5.84
C ASP A 39 0.45 -10.38 5.25
N ILE A 40 0.20 -10.38 3.96
CA ILE A 40 -0.37 -9.25 3.25
C ILE A 40 -1.62 -9.70 2.51
N TYR A 41 -2.74 -9.05 2.80
CA TYR A 41 -4.01 -9.29 2.13
C TYR A 41 -4.33 -8.09 1.25
N ILE A 42 -4.43 -8.30 -0.06
CA ILE A 42 -4.68 -7.23 -1.02
C ILE A 42 -6.06 -7.44 -1.64
N GLU A 43 -6.91 -6.43 -1.49
CA GLU A 43 -8.26 -6.43 -2.00
C GLU A 43 -8.41 -5.35 -3.08
N LEU A 44 -8.81 -5.74 -4.30
CA LEU A 44 -9.22 -4.78 -5.30
C LEU A 44 -10.74 -4.63 -5.22
N LYS A 45 -11.19 -3.43 -4.92
CA LYS A 45 -12.61 -3.09 -4.74
C LYS A 45 -12.99 -1.99 -5.72
N LYS A 46 -14.27 -1.91 -6.08
CA LYS A 46 -14.72 -0.82 -6.93
C LYS A 46 -14.42 0.54 -6.27
N PHE A 47 -14.77 0.67 -5.00
CA PHE A 47 -14.48 1.86 -4.20
C PHE A 47 -13.83 1.46 -2.88
N VAL A 48 -12.95 2.31 -2.38
CA VAL A 48 -12.41 2.23 -1.02
C VAL A 48 -13.00 3.39 -0.24
N ASP A 49 -13.70 3.05 0.83
CA ASP A 49 -14.42 4.01 1.64
C ASP A 49 -13.73 4.22 2.97
N GLU A 50 -13.67 5.47 3.42
CA GLU A 50 -13.21 5.81 4.74
C GLU A 50 -14.26 6.74 5.39
N GLY A 51 -14.98 6.21 6.39
CA GLY A 51 -16.06 6.93 7.04
C GLY A 51 -17.23 7.17 6.07
N GLU A 52 -17.65 8.43 5.95
CA GLU A 52 -18.76 8.82 5.07
C GLU A 52 -18.31 9.16 3.65
N GLU A 53 -17.02 9.17 3.38
CA GLU A 53 -16.49 9.48 2.07
C GLU A 53 -16.43 8.22 1.21
N ILE A 54 -17.28 8.17 0.17
CA ILE A 54 -17.40 7.04 -0.74
C ILE A 54 -16.77 7.40 -2.08
N GLY A 55 -15.86 6.53 -2.55
CA GLY A 55 -15.30 6.64 -3.89
C GLY A 55 -14.25 7.74 -4.07
N THR A 56 -13.76 8.35 -2.99
CA THR A 56 -12.76 9.42 -3.04
C THR A 56 -11.34 8.96 -2.70
N HIS A 57 -11.20 7.78 -2.10
CA HIS A 57 -9.91 7.24 -1.71
C HIS A 57 -9.39 6.25 -2.75
N ALA A 58 -8.13 6.40 -3.12
CA ALA A 58 -7.48 5.49 -4.07
C ALA A 58 -7.08 4.17 -3.40
N GLY A 59 -6.75 4.21 -2.13
CA GLY A 59 -6.36 3.03 -1.38
C GLY A 59 -6.26 3.28 0.11
N LEU A 60 -6.07 2.19 0.84
CA LEU A 60 -5.95 2.21 2.29
C LEU A 60 -5.12 1.00 2.72
N CYS A 61 -4.25 1.18 3.71
CA CYS A 61 -3.54 0.09 4.34
C CYS A 61 -3.74 0.16 5.85
N ILE A 62 -4.20 -0.94 6.42
CA ILE A 62 -4.34 -1.10 7.86
C ILE A 62 -3.52 -2.32 8.27
N GLY A 63 -2.66 -2.16 9.25
CA GLY A 63 -1.81 -3.27 9.64
C GLY A 63 -1.12 -3.09 10.98
N ASP A 64 -0.34 -4.10 11.30
CA ASP A 64 0.54 -4.16 12.46
C ASP A 64 1.85 -4.88 12.06
N ASP A 65 2.63 -5.33 13.02
CA ASP A 65 3.91 -6.00 12.75
C ASP A 65 3.76 -7.47 12.32
N ILE A 66 2.54 -7.98 12.25
CA ILE A 66 2.24 -9.36 11.87
C ILE A 66 1.58 -9.43 10.49
N GLU A 67 0.63 -8.54 10.22
CA GLU A 67 -0.13 -8.55 8.98
C GLU A 67 -0.64 -7.17 8.58
N SER A 68 -0.97 -7.02 7.29
CA SER A 68 -1.63 -5.84 6.75
C SER A 68 -2.75 -6.22 5.80
N VAL A 69 -3.78 -5.39 5.78
CA VAL A 69 -4.83 -5.42 4.75
C VAL A 69 -4.67 -4.19 3.88
N VAL A 70 -4.46 -4.41 2.60
CA VAL A 70 -4.32 -3.38 1.58
C VAL A 70 -5.58 -3.38 0.73
N SER A 71 -6.29 -2.28 0.71
CA SER A 71 -7.47 -2.10 -0.12
C SER A 71 -7.17 -1.05 -1.20
N VAL A 72 -7.41 -1.39 -2.45
CA VAL A 72 -7.14 -0.49 -3.58
C VAL A 72 -8.38 -0.39 -4.45
N ALA A 73 -8.79 0.84 -4.75
CA ALA A 73 -9.96 1.12 -5.57
C ALA A 73 -9.65 0.93 -7.06
N THR A 74 -10.60 0.35 -7.80
CA THR A 74 -10.53 0.26 -9.26
C THR A 74 -11.24 1.44 -9.93
N HIS A 75 -12.06 2.17 -9.19
CA HIS A 75 -12.85 3.31 -9.67
C HIS A 75 -12.81 4.44 -8.66
N TRP A 76 -13.05 5.64 -9.13
CA TRP A 76 -13.30 6.79 -8.28
C TRP A 76 -14.58 7.48 -8.70
N MET A 77 -15.14 8.27 -7.79
CA MET A 77 -16.40 8.98 -8.02
C MET A 77 -16.29 10.37 -7.40
N PHE A 78 -16.72 11.38 -8.15
CA PHE A 78 -16.75 12.75 -7.69
C PHE A 78 -18.19 13.16 -7.40
N GLU A 79 -18.49 13.42 -6.13
CA GLU A 79 -19.78 13.94 -5.62
C GLU A 79 -21.05 13.51 -6.39
N GLY A 80 -21.39 12.23 -6.36
CA GLY A 80 -22.60 11.71 -6.94
C GLY A 80 -22.60 11.58 -8.46
N GLU A 81 -21.45 11.80 -9.10
CA GLU A 81 -21.28 11.57 -10.52
C GLU A 81 -21.05 10.08 -10.81
N GLU A 82 -20.97 9.74 -12.09
CA GLU A 82 -20.73 8.38 -12.53
C GLU A 82 -19.34 7.88 -12.08
N ALA A 83 -19.24 6.61 -11.72
CA ALA A 83 -17.98 5.99 -11.38
C ALA A 83 -17.03 5.97 -12.58
N ILE A 84 -15.78 6.41 -12.37
CA ILE A 84 -14.77 6.49 -13.39
C ILE A 84 -13.68 5.44 -13.07
N PRO A 85 -13.35 4.54 -14.01
CA PRO A 85 -12.30 3.55 -13.76
C PRO A 85 -10.92 4.20 -13.74
N TYR A 86 -10.08 3.76 -12.80
CA TYR A 86 -8.65 4.06 -12.85
C TYR A 86 -8.01 3.27 -13.98
N GLU A 87 -6.99 3.83 -14.60
CA GLU A 87 -6.17 3.08 -15.56
C GLU A 87 -5.29 2.07 -14.80
N ASP A 88 -4.84 1.02 -15.49
CA ASP A 88 -4.06 -0.04 -14.85
C ASP A 88 -2.78 0.49 -14.20
N HIS A 89 -2.09 1.43 -14.83
CA HIS A 89 -0.88 2.01 -14.25
C HIS A 89 -1.18 2.82 -12.97
N GLU A 90 -2.36 3.44 -12.90
CA GLU A 90 -2.79 4.16 -11.70
C GLU A 90 -3.10 3.18 -10.56
N ILE A 91 -3.75 2.06 -10.86
CA ILE A 91 -4.00 1.00 -9.88
C ILE A 91 -2.68 0.42 -9.39
N ALA A 92 -1.74 0.15 -10.29
CA ALA A 92 -0.40 -0.33 -9.93
C ALA A 92 0.31 0.67 -9.00
N SER A 93 0.26 1.94 -9.31
CA SER A 93 0.84 3.00 -8.48
C SER A 93 0.22 3.01 -7.08
N ASN A 94 -1.09 2.89 -6.99
CA ASN A 94 -1.79 2.86 -5.71
C ASN A 94 -1.47 1.59 -4.91
N ILE A 95 -1.31 0.46 -5.58
CA ILE A 95 -0.84 -0.78 -4.94
C ILE A 95 0.55 -0.57 -4.33
N ALA A 96 1.48 -0.01 -5.08
CA ALA A 96 2.84 0.26 -4.60
C ALA A 96 2.84 1.20 -3.39
N HIS A 97 1.99 2.23 -3.42
CA HIS A 97 1.83 3.16 -2.30
C HIS A 97 1.39 2.43 -1.02
N GLU A 98 0.33 1.65 -1.12
CA GLU A 98 -0.20 0.93 0.03
C GLU A 98 0.71 -0.21 0.50
N LEU A 99 1.42 -0.87 -0.40
CA LEU A 99 2.43 -1.87 -0.02
C LEU A 99 3.59 -1.23 0.73
N THR A 100 3.93 0.02 0.43
CA THR A 100 4.94 0.76 1.19
C THR A 100 4.49 0.95 2.64
N HIS A 101 3.21 1.25 2.86
CA HIS A 101 2.67 1.31 4.22
C HIS A 101 2.71 -0.06 4.91
N ALA A 102 2.41 -1.14 4.19
CA ALA A 102 2.54 -2.48 4.74
C ALA A 102 3.98 -2.78 5.20
N LYS A 103 4.95 -2.38 4.41
CA LYS A 103 6.37 -2.47 4.78
C LYS A 103 6.67 -1.67 6.04
N GLN A 104 6.12 -0.47 6.16
CA GLN A 104 6.31 0.39 7.34
C GLN A 104 5.74 -0.26 8.60
N PHE A 105 4.56 -0.86 8.51
CA PHE A 105 3.99 -1.62 9.62
C PHE A 105 4.85 -2.84 9.96
N CYS A 106 5.26 -3.60 8.96
CA CYS A 106 6.09 -4.79 9.15
C CYS A 106 7.40 -4.47 9.90
N ARG A 107 8.02 -3.35 9.57
CA ARG A 107 9.28 -2.92 10.20
C ARG A 107 9.10 -2.16 11.50
N GLY A 108 7.87 -1.94 11.94
CA GLY A 108 7.58 -1.17 13.15
C GLY A 108 7.95 0.31 13.02
N GLN A 109 8.00 0.84 11.81
CA GLN A 109 8.35 2.23 11.57
C GLN A 109 7.24 3.21 11.89
N ILE A 110 5.99 2.78 11.76
CA ILE A 110 4.81 3.62 11.92
C ILE A 110 3.96 3.16 13.09
N ASN A 111 3.54 4.10 13.94
CA ASN A 111 2.57 3.88 15.00
C ASN A 111 1.45 4.91 14.82
N MET A 112 0.31 4.47 14.31
CA MET A 112 -0.81 5.36 14.01
C MET A 112 -1.57 5.82 15.25
N ILE A 113 -1.46 5.08 16.36
CA ILE A 113 -2.11 5.45 17.63
C ILE A 113 -1.41 6.65 18.25
N ASP A 114 -0.08 6.61 18.28
CA ASP A 114 0.74 7.67 18.88
C ASP A 114 1.24 8.69 17.86
N HIS A 115 0.97 8.50 16.57
CA HIS A 115 1.48 9.33 15.48
C HIS A 115 3.01 9.47 15.51
N VAL A 116 3.71 8.34 15.67
CA VAL A 116 5.16 8.28 15.80
C VAL A 116 5.77 7.52 14.65
N TRP A 117 6.89 8.05 14.16
CA TRP A 117 7.72 7.41 13.12
C TRP A 117 9.04 6.97 13.74
N LYS A 118 9.43 5.74 13.51
CA LYS A 118 10.70 5.17 13.97
C LYS A 118 11.53 4.67 12.80
N HIS A 119 12.74 5.15 12.67
CA HIS A 119 13.65 4.70 11.63
C HIS A 119 15.09 4.86 12.09
N ASN A 120 15.89 3.78 11.99
CA ASN A 120 17.30 3.77 12.36
C ASN A 120 17.58 4.41 13.73
N GLU A 121 16.87 3.98 14.76
CA GLU A 121 16.98 4.46 16.14
C GLU A 121 16.49 5.90 16.36
N VAL A 122 16.04 6.57 15.32
CA VAL A 122 15.43 7.90 15.42
C VAL A 122 13.93 7.74 15.59
N THR A 123 13.37 8.46 16.56
CA THR A 123 11.93 8.50 16.82
C THR A 123 11.45 9.94 16.62
N LEU A 124 10.44 10.12 15.77
CA LEU A 124 9.86 11.43 15.49
C LEU A 124 8.39 11.44 15.91
N ASP A 125 8.00 12.47 16.66
CA ASP A 125 6.60 12.74 16.95
C ASP A 125 6.01 13.52 15.77
N CYS A 126 5.01 12.95 15.13
CA CYS A 126 4.40 13.48 13.92
C CYS A 126 2.98 14.00 14.13
N ALA A 127 2.53 14.14 15.38
CA ALA A 127 1.14 14.50 15.70
C ALA A 127 0.71 15.86 15.11
N GLU A 128 1.63 16.79 14.94
CA GLU A 128 1.35 18.14 14.41
C GLU A 128 1.67 18.31 12.94
N LEU A 129 2.16 17.26 12.26
CA LEU A 129 2.47 17.33 10.84
C LEU A 129 1.21 17.18 9.99
N ASP A 130 1.16 17.91 8.88
CA ASP A 130 0.13 17.70 7.87
C ASP A 130 0.33 16.35 7.19
N TYR A 131 -0.74 15.79 6.63
CA TYR A 131 -0.74 14.49 5.98
C TYR A 131 0.46 14.30 5.02
N MET A 132 0.68 15.28 4.14
CA MET A 132 1.75 15.20 3.13
C MET A 132 3.15 15.39 3.70
N GLU A 133 3.28 15.83 4.96
CA GLU A 133 4.56 16.04 5.62
C GLU A 133 4.99 14.85 6.47
N THR A 134 4.10 13.91 6.72
CA THR A 134 4.43 12.73 7.53
C THR A 134 5.46 11.87 6.82
N PRO A 135 6.47 11.35 7.52
CA PRO A 135 7.51 10.52 6.91
C PRO A 135 6.97 9.30 6.17
N TRP A 136 5.91 8.70 6.69
CA TRP A 136 5.32 7.52 6.06
C TRP A 136 4.66 7.83 4.72
N GLU A 137 4.04 9.02 4.55
CA GLU A 137 3.50 9.43 3.26
C GLU A 137 4.59 9.88 2.29
N VAL A 138 5.60 10.61 2.78
CA VAL A 138 6.74 11.02 1.95
C VAL A 138 7.41 9.79 1.34
N GLU A 139 7.67 8.76 2.14
CA GLU A 139 8.27 7.51 1.67
C GLU A 139 7.34 6.78 0.70
N ALA A 140 6.04 6.69 1.01
CA ALA A 140 5.08 5.99 0.17
C ALA A 140 4.92 6.64 -1.20
N TYR A 141 4.87 7.97 -1.27
CA TYR A 141 4.80 8.67 -2.56
C TYR A 141 6.08 8.51 -3.37
N ALA A 142 7.23 8.50 -2.72
CA ALA A 142 8.50 8.28 -3.41
C ALA A 142 8.59 6.87 -4.00
N TYR A 143 8.23 5.85 -3.23
CA TYR A 143 8.28 4.46 -3.70
C TYR A 143 7.22 4.16 -4.75
N GLU A 144 6.02 4.74 -4.66
CA GLU A 144 5.00 4.49 -5.70
C GLU A 144 5.50 4.94 -7.07
N GLU A 145 6.14 6.09 -7.14
CA GLU A 145 6.70 6.60 -8.39
C GLU A 145 7.83 5.70 -8.90
N ILE A 146 8.80 5.40 -8.04
CA ILE A 146 9.97 4.59 -8.41
C ILE A 146 9.55 3.17 -8.85
N LEU A 147 8.73 2.51 -8.05
CA LEU A 147 8.33 1.13 -8.33
C LEU A 147 7.45 1.04 -9.57
N THR A 148 6.55 1.98 -9.77
CA THR A 148 5.68 1.99 -10.95
C THR A 148 6.52 2.22 -12.21
N ASP A 149 7.43 3.18 -12.19
CA ASP A 149 8.27 3.49 -13.34
C ASP A 149 9.20 2.31 -13.72
N ILE A 150 9.77 1.63 -12.73
CA ILE A 150 10.73 0.56 -12.99
C ILE A 150 10.04 -0.77 -13.25
N LEU A 151 9.04 -1.14 -12.45
CA LEU A 151 8.47 -2.48 -12.46
C LEU A 151 7.25 -2.61 -13.36
N TRP A 152 6.37 -1.61 -13.36
CA TRP A 152 5.13 -1.69 -14.14
C TRP A 152 5.40 -1.50 -15.65
N GLU A 153 6.20 -0.52 -16.02
CA GLU A 153 6.48 -0.23 -17.42
C GLU A 153 7.34 -1.29 -18.12
N ASN A 154 7.98 -2.15 -17.36
CA ASN A 154 8.83 -3.22 -17.88
C ASN A 154 8.16 -4.61 -17.85
N VAL A 155 6.89 -4.65 -17.59
CA VAL A 155 6.10 -5.89 -17.57
C VAL A 155 5.52 -6.20 -18.96
#